data_0bd7163caa5043d164f872a88689bd1d
#
_entry.id   0bd7163caa5043d164f872a88689bd1d
#
_cell.length_a   1.000
_cell.length_b   1.000
_cell.length_c   1.000
_cell.angle_alpha   90.00
_cell.angle_beta   90.00
_cell.angle_gamma   90.00
#
_symmetry.space_group_name_H-M   'P 1'
#
loop_
_entity.id
_entity.type
_entity.pdbx_description
1 polymer ?
#
loop_
_entity_poly.entity_id
_entity_poly.type
_entity_poly.pdbx_seq_one_letter_code
_entity_poly.pdbx_strand_id
1 'polypeptide(L)'
;MNNHTLQQMTLENIARACGGTYVGEDTLRGSEITGAVIDSRQVEPGYLYIPIRGERVDGHRFIPDVFEKGALAVLSEEPLENPAGPYILVASSEQALKDIAEFYRSTLAIKIIGITGSVGKTSTKEMISAVLEQKYNVLKTEGNFNNEIGLPLTILRIR
;
A
#
# COMPACT_ATOMS: atom_id res chain seq x y z
N MET A 1 -1.04 12.90 19.39
CA MET A 1 -0.44 12.47 18.11
C MET A 1 -1.55 11.88 17.29
N ASN A 2 -1.95 12.54 16.21
CA ASN A 2 -2.98 12.00 15.33
C ASN A 2 -2.34 10.90 14.48
N ASN A 3 -2.42 9.67 14.94
CA ASN A 3 -2.21 8.51 14.09
C ASN A 3 -3.36 8.50 13.09
N HIS A 4 -3.14 9.07 11.92
CA HIS A 4 -4.09 8.98 10.82
C HIS A 4 -4.05 7.58 10.26
N THR A 5 -4.83 6.67 10.86
CA THR A 5 -5.07 5.34 10.29
C THR A 5 -5.76 5.49 8.93
N LEU A 6 -5.49 4.56 8.04
CA LEU A 6 -6.24 4.44 6.80
C LEU A 6 -7.61 3.84 7.15
N GLN A 7 -8.66 4.65 7.05
CA GLN A 7 -10.01 4.24 7.44
C GLN A 7 -10.43 2.94 6.74
N GLN A 8 -11.01 2.02 7.50
CA GLN A 8 -11.44 0.70 7.06
C GLN A 8 -10.32 -0.25 6.58
N MET A 9 -9.06 0.17 6.65
CA MET A 9 -7.92 -0.65 6.28
C MET A 9 -7.46 -1.52 7.46
N THR A 10 -8.40 -2.31 7.99
CA THR A 10 -8.09 -3.34 8.99
C THR A 10 -7.41 -4.53 8.34
N LEU A 11 -6.62 -5.28 9.11
CA LEU A 11 -5.94 -6.48 8.60
C LEU A 11 -6.93 -7.50 8.02
N GLU A 12 -8.13 -7.61 8.62
CA GLU A 12 -9.20 -8.45 8.10
C GLU A 12 -9.73 -7.97 6.75
N ASN A 13 -10.02 -6.68 6.62
CA ASN A 13 -10.52 -6.10 5.37
C ASN A 13 -9.46 -6.20 4.25
N ILE A 14 -8.19 -5.99 4.60
CA ILE A 14 -7.07 -6.14 3.67
C ILE A 14 -6.97 -7.59 3.19
N ALA A 15 -7.00 -8.57 4.09
CA ALA A 15 -6.98 -9.98 3.72
C ALA A 15 -8.15 -10.33 2.78
N ARG A 16 -9.34 -9.85 3.10
CA ARG A 16 -10.53 -10.08 2.26
C ARG A 16 -10.39 -9.42 0.89
N ALA A 17 -9.90 -8.18 0.84
CA ALA A 17 -9.76 -7.42 -0.40
C ALA A 17 -8.81 -8.10 -1.40
N CYS A 18 -7.70 -8.65 -0.92
CA CYS A 18 -6.72 -9.33 -1.78
C CYS A 18 -6.91 -10.86 -1.87
N GLY A 19 -8.00 -11.39 -1.34
CA GLY A 19 -8.24 -12.84 -1.34
C GLY A 19 -7.20 -13.64 -0.56
N GLY A 20 -6.51 -12.99 0.38
CA GLY A 20 -5.47 -13.59 1.21
C GLY A 20 -6.02 -14.23 2.49
N THR A 21 -5.17 -14.98 3.17
CA THR A 21 -5.46 -15.58 4.45
C THR A 21 -4.70 -14.87 5.56
N TYR A 22 -5.43 -14.30 6.52
CA TYR A 22 -4.84 -13.71 7.71
C TYR A 22 -4.28 -14.79 8.63
N VAL A 23 -3.04 -14.62 9.07
CA VAL A 23 -2.36 -15.50 10.03
C VAL A 23 -1.77 -14.63 11.15
N GLY A 24 -2.25 -14.83 12.37
CA GLY A 24 -1.80 -14.06 13.53
C GLY A 24 -2.83 -14.09 14.66
N GLU A 25 -2.62 -13.27 15.68
CA GLU A 25 -3.52 -13.15 16.81
C GLU A 25 -4.85 -12.50 16.38
N ASP A 26 -5.98 -13.07 16.82
CA ASP A 26 -7.31 -12.54 16.50
C ASP A 26 -7.53 -11.11 17.02
N THR A 27 -6.86 -10.74 18.10
CA THR A 27 -6.90 -9.39 18.67
C THR A 27 -6.40 -8.29 17.73
N LEU A 28 -5.48 -8.63 16.83
CA LEU A 28 -4.91 -7.70 15.85
C LEU A 28 -5.69 -7.65 14.53
N ARG A 29 -6.60 -8.56 14.31
CA ARG A 29 -7.37 -8.70 13.06
C ARG A 29 -8.13 -7.42 12.68
N GLY A 30 -8.68 -6.74 13.70
CA GLY A 30 -9.40 -5.46 13.55
C GLY A 30 -8.52 -4.21 13.58
N SER A 31 -7.19 -4.36 13.69
CA SER A 31 -6.29 -3.21 13.72
C SER A 31 -6.14 -2.58 12.35
N GLU A 32 -6.26 -1.25 12.29
CA GLU A 32 -6.07 -0.47 11.07
C GLU A 32 -4.59 -0.14 10.86
N ILE A 33 -4.14 -0.26 9.62
CA ILE A 33 -2.80 0.19 9.23
C ILE A 33 -2.72 1.71 9.14
N THR A 34 -1.53 2.26 9.37
CA THR A 34 -1.24 3.69 9.22
C THR A 34 -0.60 4.05 7.87
N GLY A 35 -0.14 3.05 7.14
CA GLY A 35 0.46 3.19 5.81
C GLY A 35 0.79 1.85 5.20
N ALA A 36 1.18 1.87 3.93
CA ALA A 36 1.64 0.68 3.22
C ALA A 36 2.84 1.03 2.33
N VAL A 37 3.86 0.19 2.36
CA VAL A 37 5.10 0.38 1.62
C VAL A 37 5.64 -0.94 1.07
N ILE A 38 6.42 -0.84 0.01
CA ILE A 38 7.17 -1.95 -0.59
C ILE A 38 8.68 -1.89 -0.29
N ASP A 39 9.16 -0.74 0.15
CA ASP A 39 10.57 -0.54 0.52
C ASP A 39 10.72 -0.71 2.04
N SER A 40 11.47 -1.74 2.45
CA SER A 40 11.72 -2.05 3.86
C SER A 40 12.41 -0.93 4.64
N ARG A 41 13.04 0.02 3.94
CA ARG A 41 13.68 1.19 4.56
C ARG A 41 12.69 2.27 4.98
N GLN A 42 11.50 2.27 4.36
CA GLN A 42 10.43 3.26 4.58
C GLN A 42 9.37 2.77 5.57
N VAL A 43 9.56 1.61 6.16
CA VAL A 43 8.61 1.08 7.14
C VAL A 43 8.64 1.93 8.40
N GLU A 44 7.45 2.32 8.85
CA GLU A 44 7.19 3.02 10.10
C GLU A 44 6.21 2.21 10.97
N PRO A 45 6.11 2.51 12.27
CA PRO A 45 5.19 1.81 13.17
C PRO A 45 3.74 1.86 12.65
N GLY A 46 3.10 0.68 12.64
CA GLY A 46 1.73 0.53 12.15
C GLY A 46 1.59 0.31 10.65
N TYR A 47 2.67 0.24 9.89
CA TYR A 47 2.63 0.03 8.44
C TYR A 47 2.37 -1.43 8.08
N LEU A 48 1.76 -1.62 6.91
CA LEU A 48 1.76 -2.86 6.16
C LEU A 48 2.97 -2.88 5.23
N TYR A 49 3.82 -3.87 5.37
CA TYR A 49 4.90 -4.11 4.41
C TYR A 49 4.46 -5.08 3.34
N ILE A 50 4.68 -4.72 2.08
CA ILE A 50 4.31 -5.51 0.90
C ILE A 50 5.59 -5.90 0.16
N PRO A 51 6.15 -7.09 0.42
CA PRO A 51 7.35 -7.54 -0.25
C PRO A 51 7.07 -7.82 -1.72
N ILE A 52 7.85 -7.23 -2.61
CA ILE A 52 7.79 -7.49 -4.05
C ILE A 52 9.02 -8.30 -4.47
N ARG A 53 8.83 -9.32 -5.29
CA ARG A 53 9.93 -10.06 -5.92
C ARG A 53 10.46 -9.25 -7.09
N GLY A 54 11.58 -8.57 -6.88
CA GLY A 54 12.28 -7.84 -7.93
C GLY A 54 13.26 -8.72 -8.68
N GLU A 55 13.74 -8.25 -9.82
CA GLU A 55 14.74 -8.99 -10.65
C GLU A 55 16.06 -9.29 -9.90
N ARG A 56 16.46 -8.42 -8.97
CA ARG A 56 17.74 -8.52 -8.25
C ARG A 56 17.58 -8.89 -6.78
N VAL A 57 16.46 -8.55 -6.18
CA VAL A 57 16.25 -8.71 -4.75
C VAL A 57 14.79 -9.12 -4.50
N ASP A 58 14.61 -10.18 -3.72
CA ASP A 58 13.32 -10.57 -3.19
C ASP A 58 13.04 -9.81 -1.88
N GLY A 59 11.98 -9.04 -1.86
CA GLY A 59 11.56 -8.26 -0.69
C GLY A 59 11.22 -9.10 0.53
N HIS A 60 10.86 -10.38 0.35
CA HIS A 60 10.50 -11.29 1.46
C HIS A 60 11.64 -11.50 2.46
N ARG A 61 12.89 -11.38 2.01
CA ARG A 61 14.07 -11.48 2.89
C ARG A 61 14.12 -10.44 4.00
N PHE A 62 13.41 -9.31 3.84
CA PHE A 62 13.41 -8.22 4.82
C PHE A 62 12.27 -8.30 5.83
N ILE A 63 11.44 -9.36 5.79
CA ILE A 63 10.31 -9.52 6.70
C ILE A 63 10.74 -9.45 8.18
N PRO A 64 11.81 -10.11 8.65
CA PRO A 64 12.25 -9.98 10.03
C PRO A 64 12.58 -8.53 10.40
N ASP A 65 13.34 -7.84 9.54
CA ASP A 65 13.80 -6.46 9.79
C ASP A 65 12.64 -5.45 9.88
N VAL A 66 11.58 -5.64 9.08
CA VAL A 66 10.45 -4.71 9.09
C VAL A 66 9.58 -4.87 10.34
N PHE A 67 9.50 -6.06 10.93
CA PHE A 67 8.86 -6.23 12.23
C PHE A 67 9.64 -5.52 13.35
N GLU A 68 10.97 -5.55 13.31
CA GLU A 68 11.80 -4.79 14.26
C GLU A 68 11.58 -3.28 14.16
N LYS A 69 11.23 -2.78 12.96
CA LYS A 69 10.87 -1.37 12.73
C LYS A 69 9.44 -1.02 13.12
N GLY A 70 8.64 -1.99 13.56
CA GLY A 70 7.29 -1.79 14.04
C GLY A 70 6.21 -1.93 12.96
N ALA A 71 6.47 -2.65 11.87
CA ALA A 71 5.42 -3.03 10.93
C ALA A 71 4.27 -3.71 11.69
N LEU A 72 3.04 -3.31 11.42
CA LEU A 72 1.87 -3.93 12.02
C LEU A 72 1.64 -5.34 11.44
N ALA A 73 1.84 -5.47 10.15
CA ALA A 73 1.72 -6.74 9.44
C ALA A 73 2.54 -6.73 8.16
N VAL A 74 2.72 -7.90 7.57
CA VAL A 74 3.36 -8.06 6.26
C VAL A 74 2.49 -8.92 5.34
N LEU A 75 2.63 -8.77 4.03
CA LEU A 75 2.19 -9.80 3.09
C LEU A 75 3.28 -10.86 2.98
N SER A 76 2.90 -12.08 2.64
CA SER A 76 3.85 -13.14 2.30
C SER A 76 3.25 -14.07 1.24
N GLU A 77 4.07 -14.49 0.29
CA GLU A 77 3.66 -15.47 -0.73
C GLU A 77 3.91 -16.92 -0.25
N GLU A 78 4.55 -17.08 0.89
CA GLU A 78 4.84 -18.38 1.51
C GLU A 78 4.48 -18.35 3.00
N PRO A 79 4.08 -19.48 3.59
CA PRO A 79 3.89 -19.57 5.03
C PRO A 79 5.17 -19.21 5.78
N LEU A 80 5.05 -18.35 6.79
CA LEU A 80 6.19 -17.94 7.61
C LEU A 80 6.33 -18.87 8.82
N GLU A 81 7.55 -19.29 9.09
CA GLU A 81 7.89 -20.04 10.31
C GLU A 81 8.19 -19.04 11.44
N ASN A 82 7.44 -19.16 12.56
CA ASN A 82 7.63 -18.31 13.75
C ASN A 82 7.73 -16.80 13.45
N PRO A 83 6.76 -16.20 12.75
CA PRO A 83 6.80 -14.79 12.43
C PRO A 83 6.73 -13.94 13.72
N ALA A 84 7.43 -12.80 13.72
CA ALA A 84 7.42 -11.86 14.85
C ALA A 84 6.12 -11.06 14.97
N GLY A 85 5.22 -11.17 13.99
CA GLY A 85 3.92 -10.50 13.97
C GLY A 85 2.98 -11.12 12.94
N PRO A 86 1.76 -10.58 12.81
CA PRO A 86 0.76 -11.11 11.88
C PRO A 86 1.18 -10.92 10.43
N TYR A 87 0.73 -11.83 9.58
CA TYR A 87 0.91 -11.69 8.14
C TYR A 87 -0.34 -12.13 7.37
N ILE A 88 -0.43 -11.69 6.13
CA ILE A 88 -1.48 -12.11 5.21
C ILE A 88 -0.82 -12.94 4.11
N LEU A 89 -1.17 -14.22 4.06
CA LEU A 89 -0.70 -15.14 3.03
C LEU A 89 -1.46 -14.88 1.74
N VAL A 90 -0.74 -14.59 0.66
CA VAL A 90 -1.29 -14.26 -0.66
C VAL A 90 -0.61 -15.07 -1.75
N ALA A 91 -1.28 -15.25 -2.88
CA ALA A 91 -0.70 -15.91 -4.05
C ALA A 91 0.34 -15.03 -4.78
N SER A 92 0.14 -13.71 -4.76
CA SER A 92 1.04 -12.72 -5.36
C SER A 92 0.94 -11.40 -4.60
N SER A 93 2.07 -10.94 -4.08
CA SER A 93 2.15 -9.64 -3.38
C SER A 93 1.88 -8.47 -4.31
N GLU A 94 2.28 -8.57 -5.58
CA GLU A 94 2.02 -7.53 -6.58
C GLU A 94 0.53 -7.42 -6.91
N GLN A 95 -0.17 -8.54 -7.11
CA GLN A 95 -1.61 -8.52 -7.33
C GLN A 95 -2.34 -8.05 -6.08
N ALA A 96 -1.93 -8.52 -4.90
CA ALA A 96 -2.51 -8.08 -3.62
C ALA A 96 -2.37 -6.57 -3.42
N LEU A 97 -1.24 -5.97 -3.79
CA LEU A 97 -1.08 -4.51 -3.75
C LEU A 97 -2.13 -3.77 -4.59
N LYS A 98 -2.43 -4.27 -5.79
CA LYS A 98 -3.46 -3.71 -6.68
C LYS A 98 -4.85 -3.82 -6.06
N ASP A 99 -5.21 -5.00 -5.57
CA ASP A 99 -6.51 -5.30 -4.97
C ASP A 99 -6.74 -4.47 -3.69
N ILE A 100 -5.72 -4.34 -2.85
CA ILE A 100 -5.74 -3.52 -1.63
C ILE A 100 -5.94 -2.04 -1.98
N ALA A 101 -5.24 -1.54 -2.99
CA ALA A 101 -5.38 -0.15 -3.43
C ALA A 101 -6.76 0.13 -4.04
N GLU A 102 -7.31 -0.81 -4.82
CA GLU A 102 -8.67 -0.73 -5.37
C GLU A 102 -9.71 -0.70 -4.23
N PHE A 103 -9.59 -1.59 -3.26
CA PHE A 103 -10.45 -1.59 -2.08
C PHE A 103 -10.38 -0.24 -1.36
N TYR A 104 -9.18 0.23 -1.00
CA TYR A 104 -9.02 1.50 -0.31
C TYR A 104 -9.61 2.66 -1.11
N ARG A 105 -9.34 2.73 -2.40
CA ARG A 105 -9.90 3.73 -3.29
C ARG A 105 -11.43 3.72 -3.27
N SER A 106 -12.06 2.54 -3.21
CA SER A 106 -13.52 2.42 -3.17
C SER A 106 -14.16 2.96 -1.89
N THR A 107 -13.39 3.04 -0.80
CA THR A 107 -13.85 3.62 0.48
C THR A 107 -13.78 5.15 0.52
N LEU A 108 -13.11 5.76 -0.45
CA LEU A 108 -12.84 7.21 -0.46
C LEU A 108 -13.84 7.96 -1.34
N ALA A 109 -14.44 9.02 -0.79
CA ALA A 109 -15.31 9.96 -1.52
C ALA A 109 -14.48 11.06 -2.18
N ILE A 110 -13.63 10.72 -3.13
CA ILE A 110 -12.70 11.63 -3.82
C ILE A 110 -12.93 11.66 -5.31
N LYS A 111 -12.47 12.74 -5.95
CA LYS A 111 -12.40 12.85 -7.41
C LYS A 111 -11.04 12.38 -7.91
N ILE A 112 -11.04 11.51 -8.89
CA ILE A 112 -9.82 11.01 -9.54
C ILE A 112 -9.81 11.47 -10.99
N ILE A 113 -8.67 12.00 -11.42
CA ILE A 113 -8.41 12.38 -12.81
C ILE A 113 -7.34 11.45 -13.35
N GLY A 114 -7.71 10.61 -14.30
CA GLY A 114 -6.79 9.75 -15.02
C GLY A 114 -6.31 10.44 -16.32
N ILE A 115 -5.01 10.40 -16.58
CA ILE A 115 -4.40 10.95 -17.77
C ILE A 115 -3.75 9.81 -18.54
N THR A 116 -4.19 9.60 -19.76
CA THR A 116 -3.65 8.61 -20.68
C THR A 116 -3.17 9.28 -21.97
N GLY A 117 -2.29 8.60 -22.69
CA GLY A 117 -1.74 9.10 -23.95
C GLY A 117 -0.33 8.56 -24.19
N SER A 118 0.12 8.63 -25.43
CA SER A 118 1.47 8.20 -25.81
C SER A 118 2.54 9.24 -25.46
N VAL A 119 2.19 10.54 -25.44
CA VAL A 119 3.11 11.66 -25.18
C VAL A 119 2.42 12.71 -24.29
N GLY A 120 3.20 13.43 -23.48
CA GLY A 120 2.74 14.60 -22.74
C GLY A 120 1.97 14.33 -21.46
N LYS A 121 1.83 13.07 -21.01
CA LYS A 121 1.12 12.73 -19.78
C LYS A 121 1.67 13.46 -18.54
N THR A 122 2.99 13.50 -18.37
CA THR A 122 3.63 14.17 -17.24
C THR A 122 3.38 15.66 -17.25
N SER A 123 3.58 16.32 -18.38
CA SER A 123 3.34 17.76 -18.52
C SER A 123 1.87 18.12 -18.26
N THR A 124 0.94 17.33 -18.80
CA THR A 124 -0.51 17.51 -18.57
C THR A 124 -0.85 17.33 -17.09
N LYS A 125 -0.30 16.31 -16.44
CA LYS A 125 -0.49 16.07 -15.00
C LYS A 125 -0.03 17.27 -14.17
N GLU A 126 1.16 17.79 -14.44
CA GLU A 126 1.71 18.94 -13.69
C GLU A 126 0.87 20.20 -13.90
N MET A 127 0.40 20.46 -15.12
CA MET A 127 -0.47 21.62 -15.42
C MET A 127 -1.81 21.51 -14.71
N ILE A 128 -2.47 20.35 -14.78
CA ILE A 128 -3.75 20.12 -14.10
C ILE A 128 -3.59 20.26 -12.59
N SER A 129 -2.54 19.67 -12.01
CA SER A 129 -2.24 19.78 -10.59
C SER A 129 -2.04 21.22 -10.16
N ALA A 130 -1.23 21.99 -10.89
CA ALA A 130 -0.98 23.40 -10.57
C ALA A 130 -2.25 24.26 -10.54
N VAL A 131 -3.19 23.98 -11.42
CA VAL A 131 -4.50 24.67 -11.42
C VAL A 131 -5.37 24.22 -10.25
N LEU A 132 -5.46 22.92 -9.99
CA LEU A 132 -6.33 22.38 -8.96
C LEU A 132 -5.82 22.68 -7.54
N GLU A 133 -4.52 22.74 -7.33
CA GLU A 133 -3.87 23.08 -6.05
C GLU A 133 -4.25 24.50 -5.56
N GLN A 134 -4.73 25.37 -6.45
CA GLN A 134 -5.23 26.69 -6.04
C GLN A 134 -6.49 26.61 -5.16
N LYS A 135 -7.23 25.50 -5.19
CA LYS A 135 -8.50 25.36 -4.49
C LYS A 135 -8.65 24.04 -3.70
N TYR A 136 -7.92 23.00 -4.07
CA TYR A 136 -8.09 21.65 -3.55
C TYR A 136 -6.77 21.09 -3.02
N ASN A 137 -6.87 20.16 -2.07
CA ASN A 137 -5.74 19.30 -1.73
C ASN A 137 -5.57 18.28 -2.85
N VAL A 138 -4.45 18.32 -3.55
CA VAL A 138 -4.18 17.46 -4.69
C VAL A 138 -3.05 16.50 -4.36
N LEU A 139 -3.31 15.20 -4.49
CA LEU A 139 -2.27 14.18 -4.53
C LEU A 139 -2.06 13.78 -5.99
N LYS A 140 -0.84 13.82 -6.45
CA LYS A 140 -0.45 13.37 -7.79
C LYS A 140 0.60 12.27 -7.74
N THR A 141 0.67 11.46 -8.78
CA THR A 141 1.75 10.49 -8.92
C THR A 141 3.10 11.19 -9.04
N GLU A 142 4.08 10.76 -8.25
CA GLU A 142 5.43 11.29 -8.27
C GLU A 142 6.23 10.70 -9.46
N GLY A 143 6.99 11.55 -10.15
CA GLY A 143 7.86 11.11 -11.23
C GLY A 143 7.15 10.21 -12.24
N ASN A 144 7.72 9.03 -12.46
CA ASN A 144 7.20 8.00 -13.37
C ASN A 144 6.46 6.86 -12.64
N PHE A 145 5.93 7.11 -11.43
CA PHE A 145 5.10 6.15 -10.68
C PHE A 145 3.72 5.94 -11.35
N ASN A 146 3.73 5.67 -12.64
CA ASN A 146 2.57 5.39 -13.48
C ASN A 146 2.48 3.93 -13.92
N ASN A 147 3.33 3.07 -13.33
CA ASN A 147 3.35 1.63 -13.56
C ASN A 147 2.41 0.89 -12.60
N GLU A 148 2.36 -0.41 -12.75
CA GLU A 148 1.49 -1.33 -12.00
C GLU A 148 1.73 -1.34 -10.48
N ILE A 149 2.89 -0.87 -10.01
CA ILE A 149 3.25 -0.76 -8.60
C ILE A 149 3.08 0.68 -8.10
N GLY A 150 3.51 1.67 -8.87
CA GLY A 150 3.53 3.06 -8.45
C GLY A 150 2.16 3.67 -8.28
N LEU A 151 1.21 3.32 -9.15
CA LEU A 151 -0.15 3.83 -9.07
C LEU A 151 -0.89 3.32 -7.82
N PRO A 152 -0.91 2.02 -7.50
CA PRO A 152 -1.45 1.52 -6.24
C PRO A 152 -0.84 2.17 -5.00
N LEU A 153 0.49 2.33 -4.96
CA LEU A 153 1.16 2.99 -3.84
C LEU A 153 0.74 4.46 -3.68
N THR A 154 0.53 5.16 -4.78
CA THR A 154 0.03 6.53 -4.74
C THR A 154 -1.37 6.58 -4.13
N ILE A 155 -2.26 5.66 -4.48
CA ILE A 155 -3.61 5.55 -3.90
C ILE A 155 -3.53 5.33 -2.39
N LEU A 156 -2.67 4.42 -1.93
CA LEU A 156 -2.49 4.11 -0.51
C LEU A 156 -1.86 5.26 0.31
N ARG A 157 -1.42 6.34 -0.32
CA ARG A 157 -0.93 7.57 0.34
C ARG A 157 -2.03 8.62 0.54
N ILE A 158 -3.22 8.44 0.00
CA ILE A 158 -4.35 9.38 0.17
C ILE A 158 -4.75 9.40 1.65
N ARG A 159 -4.94 10.60 2.18
CA ARG A 159 -5.37 10.86 3.57
C ARG A 159 -6.60 11.75 3.59
#